data_022c4a66fd8dfa7df2db6272a233dda8
#
_entry.id   022c4a66fd8dfa7df2db6272a233dda8
#
_cell.length_a   1.000
_cell.length_b   1.000
_cell.length_c   1.000
_cell.angle_alpha   90.00
_cell.angle_beta   90.00
_cell.angle_gamma   90.00
#
_symmetry.space_group_name_H-M   'P 1'
#
loop_
_entity.id
_entity.type
_entity.pdbx_description
1 polymer ?
#
loop_
_entity_poly.entity_id
_entity_poly.type
_entity_poly.pdbx_seq_one_letter_code
_entity_poly.pdbx_strand_id
1 'polypeptide(L)'
;MKNLMQLKISYQTLAKITNGILCQANLKDILKSISYDTRTLQKGQAYIALKGAKLDGHTFIKKALEAGANFIILERKEAPKYDEILKDTPFLTVENTLLAFQEIAKFHRLSKDIKIAAITGSNGKSTTKQMLSALLKQFGKTCSTEGNFNNQIGVPVSLLEITNTDKFGVFELGASHVGDIAEIARLVLPDVAVLTNISPSHLEFFGSMENIYKTKTEILQHLNMSATVVFNGDDKFLKNLKTDYKGKMLSFGFNSGNDIVIKDSPTFSFTYKGALFNTGVVLERHNKLNAAAACGAALALGMFKEGIENGLKTYKPMPMRLERHKLNKSEILLDCYNANPVSMENALNILTSCPAPRVAVLGDMRELGSFSKMYHKELAGKIINAKIDKVFLAGQEMETTYQELLKSNFKEVKHSLNKLDFLDDLKQIIESNGTILFKASRSLNFEELFFKLKENK
;
A
#
# COMPACT_ATOMS: atom_id res chain seq x y z
N MET A 1 0.78 -21.58 -6.41
CA MET A 1 -0.45 -21.51 -7.24
C MET A 1 -1.35 -20.48 -6.60
N LYS A 2 -1.62 -19.34 -7.27
CA LYS A 2 -2.65 -18.39 -6.79
C LYS A 2 -3.98 -19.12 -6.78
N ASN A 3 -4.72 -19.02 -5.69
CA ASN A 3 -6.06 -19.56 -5.60
C ASN A 3 -6.88 -19.03 -6.78
N LEU A 4 -7.44 -19.93 -7.58
CA LEU A 4 -8.42 -19.59 -8.59
C LEU A 4 -9.52 -18.77 -7.91
N MET A 5 -9.78 -17.58 -8.41
CA MET A 5 -10.90 -16.75 -7.95
C MET A 5 -12.19 -17.57 -8.11
N GLN A 6 -12.63 -18.22 -7.02
CA GLN A 6 -13.81 -19.08 -7.05
C GLN A 6 -15.06 -18.23 -6.92
N LEU A 7 -15.74 -18.05 -8.03
CA LEU A 7 -17.02 -17.36 -8.11
C LEU A 7 -18.18 -18.37 -8.16
N LYS A 8 -19.37 -17.92 -7.79
CA LYS A 8 -20.60 -18.66 -7.98
C LYS A 8 -21.72 -17.67 -8.31
N ILE A 9 -21.69 -17.15 -9.54
CA ILE A 9 -22.62 -16.11 -10.00
C ILE A 9 -23.32 -16.62 -11.25
N SER A 10 -24.68 -16.74 -11.22
CA SER A 10 -25.42 -17.08 -12.44
C SER A 10 -25.28 -15.97 -13.48
N TYR A 11 -25.32 -16.30 -14.77
CA TYR A 11 -25.25 -15.32 -15.82
C TYR A 11 -26.38 -14.29 -15.76
N GLN A 12 -27.56 -14.70 -15.29
CA GLN A 12 -28.66 -13.79 -15.02
C GLN A 12 -28.29 -12.74 -13.95
N THR A 13 -27.72 -13.20 -12.83
CA THR A 13 -27.24 -12.30 -11.77
C THR A 13 -26.12 -11.42 -12.26
N LEU A 14 -25.16 -11.98 -13.03
CA LEU A 14 -24.04 -11.24 -13.62
C LEU A 14 -24.54 -10.09 -14.49
N ALA A 15 -25.47 -10.35 -15.42
CA ALA A 15 -26.09 -9.31 -16.25
C ALA A 15 -26.76 -8.22 -15.41
N LYS A 16 -27.49 -8.61 -14.37
CA LYS A 16 -28.17 -7.66 -13.48
C LYS A 16 -27.21 -6.74 -12.72
N ILE A 17 -26.16 -7.30 -12.06
CA ILE A 17 -25.23 -6.51 -11.26
C ILE A 17 -24.32 -5.61 -12.08
N THR A 18 -24.04 -5.99 -13.34
CA THR A 18 -23.19 -5.21 -14.26
C THR A 18 -23.96 -4.31 -15.21
N ASN A 19 -25.30 -4.36 -15.19
CA ASN A 19 -26.17 -3.75 -16.18
C ASN A 19 -25.78 -4.12 -17.62
N GLY A 20 -25.40 -5.39 -17.80
CA GLY A 20 -24.89 -5.94 -19.06
C GLY A 20 -25.94 -6.68 -19.87
N ILE A 21 -25.67 -6.90 -21.16
CA ILE A 21 -26.50 -7.68 -22.08
C ILE A 21 -25.77 -8.99 -22.38
N LEU A 22 -26.41 -10.10 -22.06
CA LEU A 22 -25.93 -11.44 -22.37
C LEU A 22 -26.17 -11.79 -23.85
N CYS A 23 -25.17 -12.37 -24.47
CA CYS A 23 -25.24 -12.86 -25.85
C CYS A 23 -24.79 -14.34 -25.88
N GLN A 24 -25.49 -15.17 -26.61
CA GLN A 24 -25.19 -16.59 -26.83
C GLN A 24 -25.01 -17.39 -25.51
N ALA A 25 -25.72 -17.01 -24.45
CA ALA A 25 -25.56 -17.54 -23.11
C ALA A 25 -26.85 -18.06 -22.52
N ASN A 26 -26.79 -19.17 -21.77
CA ASN A 26 -27.90 -19.63 -20.95
C ASN A 26 -27.89 -18.87 -19.61
N LEU A 27 -29.04 -18.27 -19.26
CA LEU A 27 -29.18 -17.49 -18.01
C LEU A 27 -28.87 -18.27 -16.74
N LYS A 28 -29.03 -19.60 -16.75
CA LYS A 28 -28.76 -20.48 -15.60
C LYS A 28 -27.29 -20.88 -15.46
N ASP A 29 -26.47 -20.65 -16.49
CA ASP A 29 -25.04 -20.96 -16.40
C ASP A 29 -24.35 -20.12 -15.36
N ILE A 30 -23.24 -20.62 -14.82
CA ILE A 30 -22.57 -20.04 -13.66
C ILE A 30 -21.16 -19.59 -14.05
N LEU A 31 -20.86 -18.33 -13.79
CA LEU A 31 -19.51 -17.80 -13.77
C LEU A 31 -18.78 -18.40 -12.57
N LYS A 32 -17.76 -19.23 -12.84
CA LYS A 32 -16.99 -19.96 -11.82
C LYS A 32 -15.68 -19.26 -11.47
N SER A 33 -15.09 -18.57 -12.41
CA SER A 33 -13.83 -17.84 -12.23
C SER A 33 -13.64 -16.80 -13.34
N ILE A 34 -12.84 -15.78 -13.07
CA ILE A 34 -12.59 -14.66 -13.98
C ILE A 34 -11.10 -14.33 -14.00
N SER A 35 -10.58 -13.92 -15.14
CA SER A 35 -9.23 -13.39 -15.33
C SER A 35 -9.27 -12.13 -16.20
N TYR A 36 -8.40 -11.18 -15.92
CA TYR A 36 -8.15 -9.99 -16.75
C TYR A 36 -6.77 -10.05 -17.45
N ASP A 37 -5.97 -11.11 -17.18
CA ASP A 37 -4.62 -11.26 -17.70
C ASP A 37 -4.47 -12.59 -18.47
N THR A 38 -4.28 -12.51 -19.78
CA THR A 38 -4.13 -13.69 -20.66
C THR A 38 -2.88 -14.53 -20.39
N ARG A 39 -1.87 -13.98 -19.70
CA ARG A 39 -0.64 -14.70 -19.33
C ARG A 39 -0.87 -15.72 -18.20
N THR A 40 -1.88 -15.46 -17.39
CA THR A 40 -2.22 -16.30 -16.21
C THR A 40 -3.60 -16.93 -16.33
N LEU A 41 -4.35 -16.63 -17.39
CA LEU A 41 -5.65 -17.19 -17.68
C LEU A 41 -5.56 -18.72 -17.81
N GLN A 42 -6.51 -19.41 -17.17
CA GLN A 42 -6.60 -20.87 -17.21
C GLN A 42 -7.83 -21.28 -18.04
N LYS A 43 -7.75 -22.45 -18.68
CA LYS A 43 -8.86 -23.01 -19.45
C LYS A 43 -10.15 -23.08 -18.61
N GLY A 44 -11.24 -22.60 -19.19
CA GLY A 44 -12.56 -22.56 -18.56
C GLY A 44 -12.82 -21.33 -17.67
N GLN A 45 -11.89 -20.37 -17.58
CA GLN A 45 -12.16 -19.09 -16.95
C GLN A 45 -12.86 -18.13 -17.90
N ALA A 46 -13.62 -17.19 -17.33
CA ALA A 46 -14.04 -16.02 -18.08
C ALA A 46 -12.86 -15.03 -18.24
N TYR A 47 -12.83 -14.32 -19.34
CA TYR A 47 -11.93 -13.21 -19.56
C TYR A 47 -12.70 -11.90 -19.57
N ILE A 48 -12.22 -10.92 -18.79
CA ILE A 48 -12.75 -9.55 -18.83
C ILE A 48 -11.73 -8.61 -19.47
N ALA A 49 -12.13 -7.91 -20.51
CA ALA A 49 -11.29 -7.02 -21.31
C ALA A 49 -11.16 -5.64 -20.63
N LEU A 50 -10.31 -5.52 -19.60
CA LEU A 50 -10.09 -4.26 -18.91
C LEU A 50 -9.28 -3.29 -19.78
N LYS A 51 -9.72 -2.03 -19.84
CA LYS A 51 -8.98 -0.95 -20.48
C LYS A 51 -8.11 -0.23 -19.46
N GLY A 52 -6.79 -0.34 -19.60
CA GLY A 52 -5.80 0.36 -18.80
C GLY A 52 -5.28 1.62 -19.50
N ALA A 53 -4.43 2.38 -18.79
CA ALA A 53 -3.84 3.61 -19.34
C ALA A 53 -2.92 3.38 -20.56
N LYS A 54 -2.25 2.22 -20.63
CA LYS A 54 -1.27 1.89 -21.69
C LYS A 54 -1.72 0.76 -22.60
N LEU A 55 -2.59 -0.11 -22.14
CA LEU A 55 -3.01 -1.31 -22.85
C LEU A 55 -4.54 -1.41 -22.81
N ASP A 56 -5.12 -1.82 -23.93
CA ASP A 56 -6.54 -2.13 -24.04
C ASP A 56 -6.73 -3.65 -24.04
N GLY A 57 -7.40 -4.18 -23.02
CA GLY A 57 -7.68 -5.61 -22.85
C GLY A 57 -8.49 -6.22 -23.99
N HIS A 58 -9.27 -5.42 -24.72
CA HIS A 58 -10.04 -5.91 -25.87
C HIS A 58 -9.14 -6.48 -26.97
N THR A 59 -7.94 -5.94 -27.16
CA THR A 59 -6.97 -6.44 -28.16
C THR A 59 -6.47 -7.86 -27.86
N PHE A 60 -6.70 -8.37 -26.64
CA PHE A 60 -6.28 -9.70 -26.23
C PHE A 60 -7.42 -10.74 -26.23
N ILE A 61 -8.64 -10.40 -26.68
CA ILE A 61 -9.78 -11.33 -26.70
C ILE A 61 -9.45 -12.61 -27.46
N LYS A 62 -8.86 -12.50 -28.66
CA LYS A 62 -8.44 -13.68 -29.44
C LYS A 62 -7.49 -14.58 -28.66
N LYS A 63 -6.47 -13.98 -28.03
CA LYS A 63 -5.49 -14.70 -27.20
C LYS A 63 -6.14 -15.35 -25.97
N ALA A 64 -7.14 -14.70 -25.38
CA ALA A 64 -7.88 -15.27 -24.26
C ALA A 64 -8.66 -16.51 -24.67
N LEU A 65 -9.31 -16.51 -25.85
CA LEU A 65 -10.00 -17.66 -26.40
C LEU A 65 -9.04 -18.80 -26.73
N GLU A 66 -7.89 -18.49 -27.34
CA GLU A 66 -6.81 -19.46 -27.60
C GLU A 66 -6.26 -20.11 -26.31
N ALA A 67 -6.22 -19.34 -25.22
CA ALA A 67 -5.85 -19.84 -23.87
C ALA A 67 -6.99 -20.61 -23.19
N GLY A 68 -8.17 -20.71 -23.82
CA GLY A 68 -9.30 -21.52 -23.36
C GLY A 68 -10.30 -20.75 -22.48
N ALA A 69 -10.40 -19.43 -22.62
CA ALA A 69 -11.50 -18.69 -22.02
C ALA A 69 -12.83 -19.22 -22.57
N ASN A 70 -13.82 -19.43 -21.70
CA ASN A 70 -15.14 -19.97 -22.06
C ASN A 70 -16.27 -18.93 -21.97
N PHE A 71 -15.95 -17.71 -21.55
CA PHE A 71 -16.87 -16.59 -21.44
C PHE A 71 -16.08 -15.28 -21.57
N ILE A 72 -16.61 -14.30 -22.30
CA ILE A 72 -15.94 -13.00 -22.49
C ILE A 72 -16.82 -11.88 -21.92
N ILE A 73 -16.19 -10.91 -21.25
CA ILE A 73 -16.84 -9.66 -20.83
C ILE A 73 -16.11 -8.53 -21.52
N LEU A 74 -16.84 -7.75 -22.32
CA LEU A 74 -16.29 -6.68 -23.16
C LEU A 74 -17.19 -5.45 -23.20
N GLU A 75 -16.64 -4.30 -23.61
CA GLU A 75 -17.44 -3.08 -23.77
C GLU A 75 -18.38 -3.21 -25.00
N ARG A 76 -19.63 -2.76 -24.85
CA ARG A 76 -20.66 -2.87 -25.89
C ARG A 76 -20.24 -2.24 -27.21
N LYS A 77 -19.57 -1.09 -27.19
CA LYS A 77 -19.08 -0.41 -28.37
C LYS A 77 -17.98 -1.18 -29.12
N GLU A 78 -17.28 -2.08 -28.44
CA GLU A 78 -16.21 -2.89 -29.02
C GLU A 78 -16.75 -4.21 -29.63
N ALA A 79 -17.91 -4.70 -29.15
CA ALA A 79 -18.47 -6.00 -29.51
C ALA A 79 -18.54 -6.25 -31.05
N PRO A 80 -18.98 -5.30 -31.90
CA PRO A 80 -19.06 -5.53 -33.34
C PRO A 80 -17.73 -5.92 -34.00
N LYS A 81 -16.59 -5.55 -33.40
CA LYS A 81 -15.27 -5.92 -33.93
C LYS A 81 -14.92 -7.39 -33.72
N TYR A 82 -15.66 -8.08 -32.85
CA TYR A 82 -15.38 -9.43 -32.38
C TYR A 82 -16.51 -10.42 -32.72
N ASP A 83 -17.55 -10.01 -33.47
CA ASP A 83 -18.74 -10.82 -33.76
C ASP A 83 -18.38 -12.18 -34.38
N GLU A 84 -17.48 -12.23 -35.36
CA GLU A 84 -17.04 -13.49 -35.96
C GLU A 84 -16.26 -14.38 -35.02
N ILE A 85 -15.44 -13.78 -34.17
CA ILE A 85 -14.58 -14.51 -33.20
C ILE A 85 -15.43 -15.07 -32.07
N LEU A 86 -16.51 -14.37 -31.69
CA LEU A 86 -17.37 -14.72 -30.57
C LEU A 86 -18.61 -15.52 -30.98
N LYS A 87 -18.79 -15.85 -32.26
CA LYS A 87 -20.02 -16.49 -32.77
C LYS A 87 -20.44 -17.77 -32.02
N ASP A 88 -19.48 -18.51 -31.44
CA ASP A 88 -19.70 -19.77 -30.71
C ASP A 88 -19.32 -19.65 -29.22
N THR A 89 -19.05 -18.45 -28.73
CA THR A 89 -18.63 -18.21 -27.36
C THR A 89 -19.65 -17.33 -26.65
N PRO A 90 -20.19 -17.75 -25.50
CA PRO A 90 -21.06 -16.89 -24.71
C PRO A 90 -20.29 -15.66 -24.19
N PHE A 91 -20.93 -14.49 -24.24
CA PHE A 91 -20.31 -13.25 -23.78
C PHE A 91 -21.32 -12.28 -23.15
N LEU A 92 -20.79 -11.32 -22.43
CA LEU A 92 -21.54 -10.22 -21.83
C LEU A 92 -20.99 -8.90 -22.35
N THR A 93 -21.87 -8.04 -22.86
CA THR A 93 -21.50 -6.66 -23.18
C THR A 93 -21.90 -5.72 -22.07
N VAL A 94 -21.02 -4.80 -21.71
CA VAL A 94 -21.21 -3.79 -20.66
C VAL A 94 -20.83 -2.40 -21.17
N GLU A 95 -21.26 -1.34 -20.52
CA GLU A 95 -20.84 0.02 -20.86
C GLU A 95 -19.37 0.28 -20.53
N ASN A 96 -18.91 -0.25 -19.38
CA ASN A 96 -17.54 -0.09 -18.90
C ASN A 96 -17.09 -1.38 -18.18
N THR A 97 -16.05 -2.00 -18.70
CA THR A 97 -15.53 -3.27 -18.15
C THR A 97 -14.91 -3.13 -16.77
N LEU A 98 -14.30 -1.97 -16.44
CA LEU A 98 -13.75 -1.74 -15.09
C LEU A 98 -14.87 -1.65 -14.05
N LEU A 99 -15.93 -0.91 -14.32
CA LEU A 99 -17.09 -0.84 -13.43
C LEU A 99 -17.76 -2.21 -13.27
N ALA A 100 -17.90 -2.96 -14.36
CA ALA A 100 -18.43 -4.33 -14.32
C ALA A 100 -17.57 -5.24 -13.42
N PHE A 101 -16.25 -5.17 -13.54
CA PHE A 101 -15.30 -5.92 -12.71
C PHE A 101 -15.42 -5.56 -11.23
N GLN A 102 -15.56 -4.29 -10.93
CA GLN A 102 -15.77 -3.79 -9.58
C GLN A 102 -17.10 -4.29 -8.98
N GLU A 103 -18.20 -4.25 -9.75
CA GLU A 103 -19.50 -4.74 -9.26
C GLU A 103 -19.51 -6.28 -9.04
N ILE A 104 -18.80 -7.04 -9.88
CA ILE A 104 -18.57 -8.48 -9.66
C ILE A 104 -17.82 -8.71 -8.34
N ALA A 105 -16.74 -7.94 -8.11
CA ALA A 105 -15.94 -8.05 -6.90
C ALA A 105 -16.75 -7.66 -5.64
N LYS A 106 -17.54 -6.58 -5.72
CA LYS A 106 -18.44 -6.16 -4.64
C LYS A 106 -19.48 -7.21 -4.33
N PHE A 107 -20.12 -7.77 -5.35
CA PHE A 107 -21.10 -8.85 -5.17
C PHE A 107 -20.47 -10.07 -4.50
N HIS A 108 -19.28 -10.49 -4.93
CA HIS A 108 -18.54 -11.58 -4.30
C HIS A 108 -18.22 -11.28 -2.85
N ARG A 109 -17.72 -10.07 -2.54
CA ARG A 109 -17.44 -9.62 -1.16
C ARG A 109 -18.71 -9.70 -0.28
N LEU A 110 -19.84 -9.21 -0.77
CA LEU A 110 -21.12 -9.22 -0.03
C LEU A 110 -21.69 -10.63 0.21
N SER A 111 -21.28 -11.61 -0.60
CA SER A 111 -21.66 -13.02 -0.42
C SER A 111 -20.86 -13.73 0.68
N LYS A 112 -19.90 -13.05 1.33
CA LYS A 112 -19.00 -13.62 2.34
C LYS A 112 -19.31 -13.06 3.73
N ASP A 113 -19.42 -13.96 4.71
CA ASP A 113 -19.48 -13.61 6.13
C ASP A 113 -18.06 -13.39 6.66
N ILE A 114 -17.54 -12.17 6.48
CA ILE A 114 -16.16 -11.80 6.79
C ILE A 114 -16.12 -10.38 7.38
N LYS A 115 -15.34 -10.19 8.43
CA LYS A 115 -15.07 -8.85 8.98
C LYS A 115 -13.87 -8.20 8.30
N ILE A 116 -14.03 -6.97 7.86
CA ILE A 116 -13.03 -6.28 7.05
C ILE A 116 -12.52 -5.01 7.71
N ALA A 117 -11.19 -4.86 7.73
CA ALA A 117 -10.51 -3.59 7.98
C ALA A 117 -9.95 -3.02 6.67
N ALA A 118 -10.20 -1.75 6.42
CA ALA A 118 -9.59 -1.00 5.31
C ALA A 118 -8.65 0.07 5.85
N ILE A 119 -7.47 0.21 5.22
CA ILE A 119 -6.39 1.06 5.71
C ILE A 119 -6.00 2.06 4.62
N THR A 120 -6.04 3.36 4.96
CA THR A 120 -5.52 4.42 4.10
C THR A 120 -4.67 5.42 4.88
N GLY A 121 -4.09 6.40 4.18
CA GLY A 121 -3.22 7.44 4.71
C GLY A 121 -2.04 7.71 3.77
N SER A 122 -1.23 8.69 4.09
CA SER A 122 -0.05 9.04 3.28
C SER A 122 1.05 7.99 3.43
N ASN A 123 1.46 7.67 4.66
CA ASN A 123 2.52 6.72 5.00
C ASN A 123 2.02 5.62 5.93
N GLY A 124 2.74 4.50 5.98
CA GLY A 124 2.50 3.42 6.94
C GLY A 124 1.39 2.42 6.56
N LYS A 125 0.63 2.64 5.49
CA LYS A 125 -0.47 1.75 5.06
C LYS A 125 -0.09 0.27 4.99
N SER A 126 0.92 -0.05 4.20
CA SER A 126 1.34 -1.46 3.97
C SER A 126 1.91 -2.09 5.24
N THR A 127 2.65 -1.32 6.05
CA THR A 127 3.20 -1.79 7.33
C THR A 127 2.06 -2.09 8.31
N THR A 128 1.09 -1.18 8.44
CA THR A 128 -0.10 -1.38 9.28
C THR A 128 -0.92 -2.57 8.80
N LYS A 129 -1.10 -2.74 7.48
CA LYS A 129 -1.76 -3.91 6.87
C LYS A 129 -1.08 -5.22 7.28
N GLN A 130 0.24 -5.30 7.17
CA GLN A 130 1.00 -6.50 7.52
C GLN A 130 0.93 -6.80 9.03
N MET A 131 1.08 -5.76 9.88
CA MET A 131 0.95 -5.92 11.32
C MET A 131 -0.45 -6.40 11.70
N LEU A 132 -1.51 -5.77 11.16
CA LEU A 132 -2.90 -6.17 11.41
C LEU A 132 -3.18 -7.59 10.91
N SER A 133 -2.68 -7.94 9.72
CA SER A 133 -2.82 -9.31 9.19
C SER A 133 -2.14 -10.34 10.09
N ALA A 134 -0.97 -10.04 10.66
CA ALA A 134 -0.28 -10.90 11.60
C ALA A 134 -1.09 -11.09 12.89
N LEU A 135 -1.67 -10.00 13.42
CA LEU A 135 -2.56 -10.03 14.59
C LEU A 135 -3.80 -10.91 14.33
N LEU A 136 -4.52 -10.65 13.25
CA LEU A 136 -5.80 -11.32 12.97
C LEU A 136 -5.64 -12.81 12.64
N LYS A 137 -4.49 -13.23 12.10
CA LYS A 137 -4.18 -14.65 11.86
C LYS A 137 -4.17 -15.51 13.14
N GLN A 138 -4.01 -14.89 14.32
CA GLN A 138 -4.12 -15.58 15.60
C GLN A 138 -5.58 -15.98 15.91
N PHE A 139 -6.54 -15.31 15.29
CA PHE A 139 -7.97 -15.48 15.56
C PHE A 139 -8.73 -16.17 14.42
N GLY A 140 -8.11 -16.30 13.26
CA GLY A 140 -8.72 -16.98 12.11
C GLY A 140 -8.00 -16.72 10.80
N LYS A 141 -8.43 -17.46 9.78
CA LYS A 141 -7.90 -17.27 8.44
C LYS A 141 -8.15 -15.85 7.96
N THR A 142 -7.11 -15.20 7.50
CA THR A 142 -7.10 -13.77 7.14
C THR A 142 -6.59 -13.61 5.72
N CYS A 143 -7.40 -12.99 4.85
CA CYS A 143 -6.98 -12.52 3.54
C CYS A 143 -6.51 -11.06 3.60
N SER A 144 -5.67 -10.63 2.68
CA SER A 144 -5.22 -9.24 2.61
C SER A 144 -4.76 -8.89 1.19
N THR A 145 -4.81 -7.60 0.84
CA THR A 145 -4.21 -7.11 -0.41
C THR A 145 -2.75 -7.52 -0.53
N GLU A 146 -2.38 -8.16 -1.64
CA GLU A 146 -0.99 -8.50 -1.96
C GLU A 146 -0.24 -7.29 -2.52
N GLY A 147 1.04 -7.16 -2.19
CA GLY A 147 1.90 -6.12 -2.75
C GLY A 147 1.28 -4.73 -2.70
N ASN A 148 1.15 -4.11 -3.87
CA ASN A 148 0.54 -2.79 -4.10
C ASN A 148 -0.84 -2.86 -4.79
N PHE A 149 -1.59 -3.94 -4.64
CA PHE A 149 -2.96 -4.10 -5.19
C PHE A 149 -3.98 -3.25 -4.41
N ASN A 150 -3.74 -1.94 -4.37
CA ASN A 150 -4.47 -0.98 -3.53
C ASN A 150 -5.26 0.07 -4.33
N ASN A 151 -5.43 -0.13 -5.65
CA ASN A 151 -6.10 0.77 -6.58
C ASN A 151 -7.40 0.16 -7.14
N GLN A 152 -8.02 0.84 -8.13
CA GLN A 152 -9.31 0.51 -8.77
C GLN A 152 -9.37 -0.87 -9.44
N ILE A 153 -8.23 -1.48 -9.72
CA ILE A 153 -8.12 -2.86 -10.26
C ILE A 153 -7.64 -3.83 -9.16
N GLY A 154 -6.62 -3.44 -8.42
CA GLY A 154 -5.99 -4.33 -7.43
C GLY A 154 -6.88 -4.67 -6.24
N VAL A 155 -7.70 -3.71 -5.76
CA VAL A 155 -8.66 -3.98 -4.68
C VAL A 155 -9.74 -4.98 -5.13
N PRO A 156 -10.42 -4.81 -6.29
CA PRO A 156 -11.32 -5.83 -6.82
C PRO A 156 -10.68 -7.22 -6.95
N VAL A 157 -9.46 -7.34 -7.46
CA VAL A 157 -8.73 -8.62 -7.52
C VAL A 157 -8.62 -9.24 -6.14
N SER A 158 -8.22 -8.46 -5.13
CA SER A 158 -8.06 -8.95 -3.76
C SER A 158 -9.41 -9.34 -3.11
N LEU A 159 -10.50 -8.64 -3.45
CA LEU A 159 -11.84 -9.00 -2.99
C LEU A 159 -12.32 -10.34 -3.59
N LEU A 160 -11.99 -10.61 -4.85
CA LEU A 160 -12.33 -11.87 -5.53
C LEU A 160 -11.54 -13.08 -5.00
N GLU A 161 -10.45 -12.86 -4.26
CA GLU A 161 -9.67 -13.91 -3.60
C GLU A 161 -10.24 -14.34 -2.24
N ILE A 162 -11.26 -13.63 -1.70
CA ILE A 162 -11.90 -13.99 -0.45
C ILE A 162 -12.59 -15.35 -0.58
N THR A 163 -12.29 -16.26 0.34
CA THR A 163 -12.91 -17.60 0.43
C THR A 163 -13.93 -17.69 1.54
N ASN A 164 -14.76 -18.74 1.54
CA ASN A 164 -15.75 -18.97 2.61
C ASN A 164 -15.10 -19.32 3.97
N THR A 165 -13.80 -19.62 3.99
CA THR A 165 -13.06 -19.95 5.22
C THR A 165 -12.36 -18.75 5.83
N ASP A 166 -12.28 -17.61 5.10
CA ASP A 166 -11.68 -16.40 5.63
C ASP A 166 -12.60 -15.75 6.65
N LYS A 167 -12.07 -15.45 7.83
CA LYS A 167 -12.77 -14.77 8.92
C LYS A 167 -12.53 -13.27 8.90
N PHE A 168 -11.36 -12.87 8.40
CA PHE A 168 -10.93 -11.48 8.37
C PHE A 168 -10.35 -11.11 7.02
N GLY A 169 -10.58 -9.85 6.62
CA GLY A 169 -9.97 -9.20 5.46
C GLY A 169 -9.25 -7.92 5.85
N VAL A 170 -8.04 -7.70 5.31
CA VAL A 170 -7.28 -6.47 5.54
C VAL A 170 -6.91 -5.85 4.20
N PHE A 171 -7.57 -4.74 3.85
CA PHE A 171 -7.42 -4.11 2.55
C PHE A 171 -6.73 -2.76 2.65
N GLU A 172 -5.64 -2.59 1.90
CA GLU A 172 -4.98 -1.31 1.72
C GLU A 172 -5.67 -0.52 0.61
N LEU A 173 -6.03 0.74 0.87
CA LEU A 173 -6.63 1.64 -0.09
C LEU A 173 -5.65 2.77 -0.45
N GLY A 174 -5.18 2.75 -1.69
CA GLY A 174 -4.29 3.76 -2.27
C GLY A 174 -5.08 4.78 -3.09
N ALA A 175 -4.53 5.98 -3.22
CA ALA A 175 -5.10 7.02 -4.08
C ALA A 175 -4.01 7.93 -4.63
N SER A 176 -4.22 8.39 -5.85
CA SER A 176 -3.47 9.44 -6.52
C SER A 176 -4.33 10.67 -6.82
N HIS A 177 -5.66 10.52 -6.89
CA HIS A 177 -6.61 11.60 -7.18
C HIS A 177 -7.75 11.64 -6.15
N VAL A 178 -8.40 12.79 -6.07
CA VAL A 178 -9.65 12.95 -5.30
C VAL A 178 -10.73 12.06 -5.91
N GLY A 179 -11.47 11.32 -5.06
CA GLY A 179 -12.48 10.34 -5.47
C GLY A 179 -11.97 8.88 -5.48
N ASP A 180 -10.66 8.66 -5.57
CA ASP A 180 -10.08 7.30 -5.66
C ASP A 180 -10.43 6.43 -4.45
N ILE A 181 -10.36 6.99 -3.24
CA ILE A 181 -10.69 6.22 -2.01
C ILE A 181 -12.18 5.95 -1.92
N ALA A 182 -13.03 6.90 -2.27
CA ALA A 182 -14.48 6.68 -2.28
C ALA A 182 -14.86 5.53 -3.22
N GLU A 183 -14.28 5.54 -4.45
CA GLU A 183 -14.53 4.52 -5.46
C GLU A 183 -14.21 3.10 -4.95
N ILE A 184 -13.05 2.90 -4.32
CA ILE A 184 -12.66 1.58 -3.86
C ILE A 184 -13.28 1.22 -2.49
N ALA A 185 -13.53 2.19 -1.62
CA ALA A 185 -14.16 1.95 -0.32
C ALA A 185 -15.60 1.43 -0.47
N ARG A 186 -16.36 1.92 -1.49
CA ARG A 186 -17.72 1.44 -1.81
C ARG A 186 -17.77 -0.06 -2.19
N LEU A 187 -16.64 -0.64 -2.59
CA LEU A 187 -16.53 -2.06 -2.91
C LEU A 187 -16.20 -2.88 -1.68
N VAL A 188 -15.32 -2.34 -0.83
CA VAL A 188 -14.80 -3.01 0.37
C VAL A 188 -15.83 -3.03 1.48
N LEU A 189 -16.56 -1.93 1.72
CA LEU A 189 -17.55 -1.74 2.79
C LEU A 189 -16.98 -2.21 4.13
N PRO A 190 -15.97 -1.53 4.70
CA PRO A 190 -15.24 -2.03 5.85
C PRO A 190 -16.03 -1.89 7.16
N ASP A 191 -15.80 -2.84 8.08
CA ASP A 191 -16.25 -2.77 9.49
C ASP A 191 -15.34 -1.85 10.31
N VAL A 192 -14.08 -1.74 9.90
CA VAL A 192 -13.09 -0.84 10.52
C VAL A 192 -12.35 -0.08 9.44
N ALA A 193 -12.34 1.25 9.53
CA ALA A 193 -11.52 2.14 8.72
C ALA A 193 -10.30 2.63 9.51
N VAL A 194 -9.10 2.55 8.94
CA VAL A 194 -7.85 3.01 9.56
C VAL A 194 -7.26 4.16 8.77
N LEU A 195 -7.03 5.29 9.45
CA LEU A 195 -6.37 6.47 8.94
C LEU A 195 -5.01 6.63 9.62
N THR A 196 -3.91 6.34 8.91
CA THR A 196 -2.57 6.31 9.52
C THR A 196 -1.99 7.70 9.77
N ASN A 197 -1.98 8.55 8.77
CA ASN A 197 -1.52 9.94 8.83
C ASN A 197 -1.84 10.70 7.54
N ILE A 198 -1.76 12.04 7.61
CA ILE A 198 -1.86 12.95 6.47
C ILE A 198 -0.54 13.71 6.34
N SER A 199 0.18 13.47 5.26
CA SER A 199 1.49 14.10 5.01
C SER A 199 1.74 14.27 3.51
N PRO A 200 2.71 15.13 3.11
CA PRO A 200 3.04 15.36 1.71
C PRO A 200 3.36 14.05 0.97
N SER A 201 2.46 13.66 0.09
CA SER A 201 2.59 12.48 -0.78
C SER A 201 1.71 12.69 -2.01
N HIS A 202 2.20 12.30 -3.18
CA HIS A 202 1.47 12.46 -4.45
C HIS A 202 0.98 13.90 -4.69
N LEU A 203 1.73 14.92 -4.19
CA LEU A 203 1.35 16.34 -4.28
C LEU A 203 1.20 16.82 -5.72
N GLU A 204 1.91 16.23 -6.66
CA GLU A 204 1.76 16.49 -8.09
C GLU A 204 0.31 16.32 -8.56
N PHE A 205 -0.39 15.32 -8.02
CA PHE A 205 -1.76 14.99 -8.40
C PHE A 205 -2.81 15.62 -7.48
N PHE A 206 -2.51 15.71 -6.18
CA PHE A 206 -3.45 16.30 -5.22
C PHE A 206 -3.41 17.82 -5.18
N GLY A 207 -2.28 18.44 -5.50
CA GLY A 207 -2.09 19.89 -5.52
C GLY A 207 -2.03 20.56 -4.14
N SER A 208 -2.63 19.96 -3.09
CA SER A 208 -2.63 20.54 -1.72
C SER A 208 -2.76 19.49 -0.62
N MET A 209 -2.43 19.88 0.61
CA MET A 209 -2.61 19.04 1.81
C MET A 209 -4.10 18.83 2.14
N GLU A 210 -4.94 19.81 1.85
CA GLU A 210 -6.39 19.74 2.02
C GLU A 210 -7.00 18.68 1.13
N ASN A 211 -6.56 18.57 -0.13
CA ASN A 211 -7.01 17.52 -1.04
C ASN A 211 -6.53 16.15 -0.60
N ILE A 212 -5.30 16.03 -0.04
CA ILE A 212 -4.84 14.77 0.56
C ILE A 212 -5.74 14.37 1.72
N TYR A 213 -6.04 15.29 2.64
CA TYR A 213 -6.95 15.04 3.76
C TYR A 213 -8.34 14.63 3.26
N LYS A 214 -8.93 15.42 2.36
CA LYS A 214 -10.24 15.15 1.76
C LYS A 214 -10.29 13.75 1.15
N THR A 215 -9.29 13.41 0.34
CA THR A 215 -9.23 12.09 -0.31
C THR A 215 -9.10 10.95 0.69
N LYS A 216 -8.20 11.06 1.70
CA LYS A 216 -8.04 9.98 2.67
C LYS A 216 -9.27 9.80 3.55
N THR A 217 -10.01 10.87 3.84
CA THR A 217 -11.26 10.81 4.60
C THR A 217 -12.47 10.36 3.77
N GLU A 218 -12.37 10.23 2.45
CA GLU A 218 -13.41 9.62 1.60
C GLU A 218 -13.79 8.20 2.05
N ILE A 219 -12.88 7.47 2.70
CA ILE A 219 -13.17 6.14 3.26
C ILE A 219 -14.39 6.15 4.18
N LEU A 220 -14.69 7.30 4.82
CA LEU A 220 -15.80 7.47 5.76
C LEU A 220 -17.17 7.48 5.06
N GLN A 221 -17.23 7.79 3.76
CA GLN A 221 -18.47 7.90 3.00
C GLN A 221 -19.20 6.56 2.83
N HIS A 222 -18.49 5.45 2.99
CA HIS A 222 -18.99 4.10 2.77
C HIS A 222 -18.96 3.23 4.03
N LEU A 223 -18.95 3.87 5.19
CA LEU A 223 -19.05 3.19 6.50
C LEU A 223 -20.50 3.07 6.94
N ASN A 224 -20.84 1.91 7.50
CA ASN A 224 -22.12 1.76 8.19
C ASN A 224 -22.05 2.31 9.63
N MET A 225 -23.21 2.50 10.28
CA MET A 225 -23.30 3.04 11.65
C MET A 225 -22.60 2.20 12.72
N SER A 226 -22.34 0.93 12.45
CA SER A 226 -21.65 0.02 13.37
C SER A 226 -20.13 0.03 13.19
N ALA A 227 -19.62 0.57 12.09
CA ALA A 227 -18.20 0.61 11.79
C ALA A 227 -17.43 1.51 12.76
N THR A 228 -16.15 1.17 12.98
CA THR A 228 -15.26 1.95 13.84
C THR A 228 -14.16 2.59 13.02
N VAL A 229 -13.91 3.88 13.24
CA VAL A 229 -12.78 4.63 12.63
C VAL A 229 -11.61 4.65 13.62
N VAL A 230 -10.47 4.08 13.20
CA VAL A 230 -9.22 4.11 13.96
C VAL A 230 -8.30 5.14 13.30
N PHE A 231 -7.85 6.15 14.03
CA PHE A 231 -7.11 7.25 13.46
C PHE A 231 -5.99 7.76 14.36
N ASN A 232 -4.95 8.33 13.75
CA ASN A 232 -3.85 8.95 14.46
C ASN A 232 -4.29 10.30 15.07
N GLY A 233 -4.48 10.33 16.38
CA GLY A 233 -4.89 11.53 17.09
C GLY A 233 -3.78 12.55 17.32
N ASP A 234 -2.52 12.18 17.07
CA ASP A 234 -1.39 13.11 17.08
C ASP A 234 -1.20 13.82 15.72
N ASP A 235 -1.86 13.35 14.66
CA ASP A 235 -1.77 13.97 13.35
C ASP A 235 -2.54 15.29 13.31
N LYS A 236 -1.88 16.35 12.83
CA LYS A 236 -2.43 17.72 12.85
C LYS A 236 -3.73 17.90 12.04
N PHE A 237 -3.94 17.06 11.01
CA PHE A 237 -5.17 17.09 10.20
C PHE A 237 -6.23 16.16 10.80
N LEU A 238 -5.83 14.93 11.18
CA LEU A 238 -6.78 13.93 11.67
C LEU A 238 -7.33 14.22 13.08
N LYS A 239 -6.63 15.00 13.91
CA LYS A 239 -7.13 15.38 15.25
C LYS A 239 -8.52 16.03 15.24
N ASN A 240 -8.87 16.71 14.13
CA ASN A 240 -10.17 17.38 13.96
C ASN A 240 -11.28 16.44 13.47
N LEU A 241 -10.94 15.19 13.13
CA LEU A 241 -11.90 14.22 12.56
C LEU A 241 -13.09 13.96 13.50
N LYS A 242 -12.89 14.09 14.82
CA LYS A 242 -13.96 13.94 15.84
C LYS A 242 -15.10 14.97 15.69
N THR A 243 -14.86 16.09 15.05
CA THR A 243 -15.90 17.10 14.77
C THR A 243 -16.74 16.73 13.55
N ASP A 244 -16.12 16.06 12.59
CA ASP A 244 -16.66 15.83 11.25
C ASP A 244 -17.39 14.48 11.11
N TYR A 245 -16.99 13.48 11.93
CA TYR A 245 -17.57 12.15 11.91
C TYR A 245 -18.23 11.81 13.24
N LYS A 246 -19.48 11.33 13.20
CA LYS A 246 -20.32 11.04 14.38
C LYS A 246 -20.43 9.56 14.76
N GLY A 247 -19.78 8.67 13.99
CA GLY A 247 -19.76 7.23 14.28
C GLY A 247 -18.78 6.86 15.40
N LYS A 248 -18.54 5.58 15.57
CA LYS A 248 -17.56 5.06 16.55
C LYS A 248 -16.15 5.41 16.14
N MET A 249 -15.36 5.91 17.07
CA MET A 249 -13.98 6.32 16.83
C MET A 249 -13.04 5.79 17.90
N LEU A 250 -11.78 5.54 17.52
CA LEU A 250 -10.70 5.10 18.38
C LEU A 250 -9.41 5.79 17.94
N SER A 251 -8.92 6.72 18.72
CA SER A 251 -7.69 7.45 18.43
C SER A 251 -6.46 6.72 18.99
N PHE A 252 -5.33 6.82 18.28
CA PHE A 252 -4.04 6.32 18.76
C PHE A 252 -2.94 7.38 18.60
N GLY A 253 -1.92 7.30 19.47
CA GLY A 253 -0.78 8.20 19.42
C GLY A 253 0.07 8.14 20.69
N PHE A 254 1.04 9.05 20.77
CA PHE A 254 1.88 9.22 21.97
C PHE A 254 1.25 10.16 23.00
N ASN A 255 0.42 11.11 22.56
CA ASN A 255 -0.25 12.06 23.44
C ASN A 255 -1.29 11.38 24.33
N SER A 256 -1.34 11.78 25.58
CA SER A 256 -2.21 11.19 26.64
C SER A 256 -3.72 11.34 26.37
N GLY A 257 -4.10 12.25 25.45
CA GLY A 257 -5.51 12.44 25.04
C GLY A 257 -6.03 11.41 24.04
N ASN A 258 -5.21 10.45 23.61
CA ASN A 258 -5.63 9.36 22.74
C ASN A 258 -6.29 8.23 23.53
N ASP A 259 -7.16 7.46 22.88
CA ASP A 259 -7.74 6.25 23.45
C ASP A 259 -6.69 5.14 23.62
N ILE A 260 -5.79 5.02 22.63
CA ILE A 260 -4.60 4.15 22.66
C ILE A 260 -3.37 5.03 22.83
N VAL A 261 -2.78 5.01 24.03
CA VAL A 261 -1.61 5.82 24.35
C VAL A 261 -0.35 4.97 24.30
N ILE A 262 0.51 5.25 23.32
CA ILE A 262 1.80 4.57 23.14
C ILE A 262 2.74 5.00 24.27
N LYS A 263 3.40 4.03 24.90
CA LYS A 263 4.39 4.29 25.95
C LYS A 263 5.76 4.56 25.35
N ASP A 264 6.49 5.49 25.96
CA ASP A 264 7.89 5.74 25.63
C ASP A 264 8.75 4.67 26.32
N SER A 265 9.01 3.58 25.60
CA SER A 265 9.77 2.42 26.09
C SER A 265 10.52 1.78 24.92
N PRO A 266 11.61 1.03 25.14
CA PRO A 266 12.35 0.35 24.08
C PRO A 266 11.47 -0.61 23.27
N THR A 267 10.61 -1.37 23.95
CA THR A 267 9.63 -2.27 23.32
C THR A 267 8.30 -1.57 23.12
N PHE A 268 7.54 -2.00 22.11
CA PHE A 268 6.21 -1.46 21.85
C PHE A 268 5.23 -1.90 22.93
N SER A 269 4.72 -0.92 23.63
CA SER A 269 3.65 -1.06 24.62
C SER A 269 2.72 0.15 24.58
N PHE A 270 1.48 -0.04 25.00
CA PHE A 270 0.46 1.01 25.01
C PHE A 270 -0.58 0.76 26.10
N THR A 271 -1.32 1.79 26.46
CA THR A 271 -2.49 1.67 27.35
C THR A 271 -3.78 1.86 26.54
N TYR A 272 -4.79 1.07 26.85
CA TYR A 272 -6.15 1.19 26.34
C TYR A 272 -7.14 0.86 27.45
N LYS A 273 -8.10 1.77 27.73
CA LYS A 273 -9.10 1.64 28.80
C LYS A 273 -8.46 1.24 30.15
N GLY A 274 -7.34 1.85 30.50
CA GLY A 274 -6.61 1.58 31.73
C GLY A 274 -5.75 0.31 31.72
N ALA A 275 -5.91 -0.60 30.78
CA ALA A 275 -5.11 -1.81 30.67
C ALA A 275 -3.82 -1.55 29.90
N LEU A 276 -2.68 -2.06 30.42
CA LEU A 276 -1.39 -2.04 29.74
C LEU A 276 -1.30 -3.25 28.80
N PHE A 277 -0.94 -3.00 27.53
CA PHE A 277 -0.56 -3.99 26.53
C PHE A 277 0.94 -3.93 26.33
N ASN A 278 1.63 -5.08 26.45
CA ASN A 278 3.07 -5.18 26.26
C ASN A 278 3.38 -6.31 25.27
N THR A 279 3.81 -5.94 24.08
CA THR A 279 4.09 -6.92 23.01
C THR A 279 5.51 -7.47 23.06
N GLY A 280 6.44 -6.80 23.75
CA GLY A 280 7.86 -7.14 23.78
C GLY A 280 8.60 -6.91 22.44
N VAL A 281 7.93 -6.37 21.42
CA VAL A 281 8.52 -6.14 20.08
C VAL A 281 9.23 -4.78 20.06
N VAL A 282 10.47 -4.77 19.58
CA VAL A 282 11.24 -3.52 19.38
C VAL A 282 10.83 -2.92 18.05
N LEU A 283 10.40 -1.66 18.07
CA LEU A 283 9.96 -0.92 16.88
C LEU A 283 10.48 0.51 16.92
N GLU A 284 10.84 1.04 15.77
CA GLU A 284 11.14 2.46 15.57
C GLU A 284 9.87 3.30 15.79
N ARG A 285 10.05 4.58 16.18
CA ARG A 285 8.94 5.48 16.57
C ARG A 285 7.77 5.48 15.59
N HIS A 286 8.04 5.60 14.28
CA HIS A 286 6.97 5.60 13.25
C HIS A 286 6.29 4.23 13.12
N ASN A 287 7.02 3.13 13.37
CA ASN A 287 6.45 1.78 13.36
C ASN A 287 5.63 1.50 14.64
N LYS A 288 5.92 2.16 15.76
CA LYS A 288 5.04 2.13 16.95
C LYS A 288 3.67 2.74 16.64
N LEU A 289 3.60 3.81 15.84
CA LEU A 289 2.34 4.37 15.35
C LEU A 289 1.59 3.38 14.43
N ASN A 290 2.29 2.74 13.50
CA ASN A 290 1.69 1.73 12.63
C ASN A 290 1.17 0.52 13.43
N ALA A 291 1.91 0.09 14.46
CA ALA A 291 1.50 -0.99 15.36
C ALA A 291 0.29 -0.59 16.22
N ALA A 292 0.24 0.63 16.72
CA ALA A 292 -0.91 1.14 17.48
C ALA A 292 -2.16 1.21 16.60
N ALA A 293 -2.03 1.64 15.34
CA ALA A 293 -3.10 1.61 14.36
C ALA A 293 -3.62 0.17 14.11
N ALA A 294 -2.71 -0.79 13.95
CA ALA A 294 -3.05 -2.20 13.77
C ALA A 294 -3.73 -2.80 15.02
N CYS A 295 -3.19 -2.52 16.21
CA CYS A 295 -3.80 -2.96 17.48
C CYS A 295 -5.18 -2.33 17.69
N GLY A 296 -5.35 -1.04 17.36
CA GLY A 296 -6.63 -0.35 17.42
C GLY A 296 -7.68 -0.99 16.51
N ALA A 297 -7.29 -1.34 15.28
CA ALA A 297 -8.17 -2.04 14.37
C ALA A 297 -8.52 -3.46 14.88
N ALA A 298 -7.56 -4.20 15.43
CA ALA A 298 -7.79 -5.51 16.02
C ALA A 298 -8.76 -5.42 17.21
N LEU A 299 -8.59 -4.43 18.11
CA LEU A 299 -9.51 -4.16 19.23
C LEU A 299 -10.91 -3.81 18.74
N ALA A 300 -11.03 -2.97 17.70
CA ALA A 300 -12.31 -2.61 17.10
C ALA A 300 -13.03 -3.80 16.47
N LEU A 301 -12.28 -4.80 15.97
CA LEU A 301 -12.81 -6.08 15.46
C LEU A 301 -13.14 -7.08 16.59
N GLY A 302 -12.90 -6.70 17.87
CA GLY A 302 -13.24 -7.52 19.03
C GLY A 302 -12.14 -8.48 19.49
N MET A 303 -10.89 -8.23 19.10
CA MET A 303 -9.76 -9.06 19.54
C MET A 303 -9.37 -8.77 20.98
N PHE A 304 -8.99 -9.79 21.74
CA PHE A 304 -8.60 -9.65 23.12
C PHE A 304 -7.09 -9.44 23.29
N LYS A 305 -6.69 -8.95 24.48
CA LYS A 305 -5.34 -8.49 24.82
C LYS A 305 -4.27 -9.53 24.49
N GLU A 306 -4.40 -10.75 25.00
CA GLU A 306 -3.36 -11.79 24.86
C GLU A 306 -3.07 -12.12 23.37
N GLY A 307 -4.12 -12.21 22.56
CA GLY A 307 -3.95 -12.46 21.12
C GLY A 307 -3.27 -11.30 20.39
N ILE A 308 -3.48 -10.05 20.82
CA ILE A 308 -2.81 -8.88 20.27
C ILE A 308 -1.32 -8.89 20.65
N GLU A 309 -1.00 -9.12 21.92
CA GLU A 309 0.38 -9.15 22.42
C GLU A 309 1.20 -10.26 21.74
N ASN A 310 0.63 -11.44 21.54
CA ASN A 310 1.31 -12.56 20.89
C ASN A 310 1.32 -12.43 19.36
N GLY A 311 0.23 -11.92 18.78
CA GLY A 311 0.11 -11.79 17.33
C GLY A 311 1.14 -10.82 16.74
N LEU A 312 1.44 -9.69 17.41
CA LEU A 312 2.42 -8.74 16.89
C LEU A 312 3.84 -9.30 16.85
N LYS A 313 4.19 -10.26 17.72
CA LYS A 313 5.48 -10.97 17.66
C LYS A 313 5.68 -11.76 16.37
N THR A 314 4.60 -12.12 15.68
CA THR A 314 4.66 -12.87 14.42
C THR A 314 4.82 -11.96 13.19
N TYR A 315 4.78 -10.65 13.37
CA TYR A 315 4.99 -9.68 12.30
C TYR A 315 6.39 -9.80 11.72
N LYS A 316 6.47 -9.83 10.40
CA LYS A 316 7.72 -9.76 9.65
C LYS A 316 7.73 -8.49 8.80
N PRO A 317 8.78 -7.67 8.86
CA PRO A 317 8.93 -6.48 8.02
C PRO A 317 8.83 -6.84 6.52
N MET A 318 8.32 -5.91 5.75
CA MET A 318 8.27 -6.05 4.29
C MET A 318 9.65 -5.76 3.69
N PRO A 319 10.01 -6.42 2.57
CA PRO A 319 11.21 -6.08 1.84
C PRO A 319 11.28 -4.58 1.47
N MET A 320 12.49 -4.05 1.45
CA MET A 320 12.77 -2.65 1.09
C MET A 320 12.07 -1.59 1.97
N ARG A 321 11.68 -1.93 3.19
CA ARG A 321 11.11 -0.99 4.18
C ARG A 321 11.91 -1.03 5.47
N LEU A 322 13.05 -0.30 5.48
CA LEU A 322 14.07 -0.35 6.54
C LEU A 322 14.56 -1.77 6.80
N GLU A 323 14.65 -2.55 5.73
CA GLU A 323 15.14 -3.92 5.80
C GLU A 323 16.62 -3.91 6.15
N ARG A 324 17.00 -4.66 7.18
CA ARG A 324 18.37 -4.68 7.68
C ARG A 324 19.15 -5.85 7.09
N HIS A 325 20.30 -5.55 6.53
CA HIS A 325 21.25 -6.54 6.01
C HIS A 325 22.64 -6.26 6.55
N LYS A 326 23.46 -7.30 6.67
CA LYS A 326 24.89 -7.15 6.89
C LYS A 326 25.63 -7.44 5.59
N LEU A 327 26.45 -6.49 5.16
CA LEU A 327 27.29 -6.63 3.98
C LEU A 327 28.73 -6.26 4.36
N ASN A 328 29.63 -7.25 4.31
CA ASN A 328 31.00 -7.18 4.83
C ASN A 328 30.99 -6.69 6.29
N LYS A 329 31.59 -5.54 6.60
CA LYS A 329 31.63 -4.98 7.94
C LYS A 329 30.49 -4.02 8.24
N SER A 330 29.79 -3.53 7.20
CA SER A 330 28.75 -2.52 7.32
C SER A 330 27.34 -3.13 7.53
N GLU A 331 26.50 -2.40 8.26
CA GLU A 331 25.06 -2.60 8.27
C GLU A 331 24.41 -1.82 7.12
N ILE A 332 23.47 -2.44 6.43
CA ILE A 332 22.71 -1.84 5.34
C ILE A 332 21.26 -1.68 5.76
N LEU A 333 20.73 -0.47 5.65
CA LEU A 333 19.31 -0.15 5.78
C LEU A 333 18.72 0.03 4.39
N LEU A 334 17.99 -0.97 3.89
CA LEU A 334 17.36 -0.92 2.58
C LEU A 334 15.94 -0.40 2.70
N ASP A 335 15.69 0.86 2.32
CA ASP A 335 14.40 1.54 2.39
C ASP A 335 13.99 2.14 1.03
N CYS A 336 14.04 1.32 -0.01
CA CYS A 336 13.88 1.71 -1.42
C CYS A 336 12.49 1.47 -1.99
N TYR A 337 11.49 1.15 -1.17
CA TYR A 337 10.14 0.91 -1.68
C TYR A 337 9.47 2.19 -2.17
N ASN A 338 9.64 3.31 -1.47
CA ASN A 338 9.21 4.65 -1.88
C ASN A 338 9.87 5.73 -1.04
N ALA A 339 9.86 6.99 -1.54
CA ALA A 339 10.36 8.14 -0.81
C ALA A 339 9.40 9.33 -0.93
N ASN A 340 9.17 10.00 0.20
CA ASN A 340 8.53 11.29 0.32
C ASN A 340 9.17 12.07 1.48
N PRO A 341 8.90 13.39 1.66
CA PRO A 341 9.60 14.21 2.64
C PRO A 341 9.61 13.66 4.06
N VAL A 342 8.46 13.15 4.53
CA VAL A 342 8.33 12.60 5.89
C VAL A 342 9.02 11.25 6.04
N SER A 343 8.89 10.38 5.05
CA SER A 343 9.55 9.07 5.09
C SER A 343 11.07 9.19 4.97
N MET A 344 11.57 10.18 4.24
CA MET A 344 13.00 10.49 4.12
C MET A 344 13.54 10.94 5.48
N GLU A 345 12.87 11.89 6.15
CA GLU A 345 13.23 12.36 7.48
C GLU A 345 13.23 11.22 8.52
N ASN A 346 12.21 10.37 8.51
CA ASN A 346 12.15 9.22 9.43
C ASN A 346 13.34 8.26 9.21
N ALA A 347 13.74 7.99 7.98
CA ALA A 347 14.87 7.12 7.67
C ALA A 347 16.20 7.74 8.13
N LEU A 348 16.39 9.05 7.93
CA LEU A 348 17.57 9.78 8.44
C LEU A 348 17.63 9.77 9.97
N ASN A 349 16.51 9.96 10.66
CA ASN A 349 16.44 9.89 12.12
C ASN A 349 16.80 8.50 12.66
N ILE A 350 16.45 7.43 11.93
CA ILE A 350 16.88 6.07 12.29
C ILE A 350 18.38 5.92 12.10
N LEU A 351 18.92 6.39 10.97
CA LEU A 351 20.35 6.33 10.68
C LEU A 351 21.17 7.07 11.77
N THR A 352 20.63 8.16 12.34
CA THR A 352 21.26 8.89 13.45
C THR A 352 21.55 8.00 14.67
N SER A 353 20.72 7.00 14.92
CA SER A 353 20.85 6.08 16.04
C SER A 353 21.74 4.86 15.73
N CYS A 354 22.24 4.75 14.50
CA CYS A 354 23.07 3.63 14.06
C CYS A 354 24.56 3.91 14.27
N PRO A 355 25.43 2.87 14.24
CA PRO A 355 26.88 3.01 14.31
C PRO A 355 27.45 3.89 13.19
N ALA A 356 28.39 4.75 13.54
CA ALA A 356 29.16 5.55 12.61
C ALA A 356 30.28 4.69 11.93
N PRO A 357 30.76 5.06 10.70
CA PRO A 357 30.27 6.15 9.88
C PRO A 357 28.84 5.91 9.34
N ARG A 358 28.03 6.96 9.34
CA ARG A 358 26.65 6.97 8.86
C ARG A 358 26.61 7.51 7.43
N VAL A 359 26.27 6.67 6.53
CA VAL A 359 26.26 7.00 5.09
C VAL A 359 24.85 6.98 4.55
N ALA A 360 24.42 8.06 3.88
CA ALA A 360 23.13 8.13 3.25
C ALA A 360 23.27 8.13 1.72
N VAL A 361 22.64 7.16 1.05
CA VAL A 361 22.55 7.07 -0.41
C VAL A 361 21.10 7.36 -0.79
N LEU A 362 20.82 8.58 -1.25
CA LEU A 362 19.49 9.10 -1.43
C LEU A 362 19.21 9.39 -2.90
N GLY A 363 18.00 9.07 -3.35
CA GLY A 363 17.52 9.40 -4.69
C GLY A 363 16.27 10.26 -4.64
N ASP A 364 15.90 10.83 -5.81
CA ASP A 364 14.78 11.74 -5.97
C ASP A 364 13.51 11.28 -5.26
N MET A 365 12.83 12.22 -4.64
CA MET A 365 11.44 12.08 -4.18
C MET A 365 10.51 12.47 -5.34
N ARG A 366 9.89 11.49 -5.98
CA ARG A 366 8.98 11.69 -7.12
C ARG A 366 7.57 12.11 -6.67
N GLU A 367 6.76 12.57 -7.61
CA GLU A 367 5.35 12.90 -7.44
C GLU A 367 5.11 14.09 -6.47
N LEU A 368 6.09 14.99 -6.37
CA LEU A 368 5.97 16.23 -5.59
C LEU A 368 5.52 17.42 -6.44
N GLY A 369 5.57 17.33 -7.78
CA GLY A 369 5.18 18.38 -8.72
C GLY A 369 5.91 19.70 -8.45
N SER A 370 5.20 20.82 -8.43
CA SER A 370 5.76 22.14 -8.16
C SER A 370 6.44 22.30 -6.79
N PHE A 371 6.16 21.39 -5.85
CA PHE A 371 6.78 21.40 -4.51
C PHE A 371 8.13 20.68 -4.47
N SER A 372 8.55 20.02 -5.56
CA SER A 372 9.77 19.21 -5.57
C SER A 372 10.99 19.99 -5.12
N LYS A 373 11.25 21.14 -5.74
CA LYS A 373 12.40 21.98 -5.40
C LYS A 373 12.43 22.41 -3.93
N MET A 374 11.27 22.74 -3.36
CA MET A 374 11.16 23.12 -1.95
C MET A 374 11.56 21.97 -1.02
N TYR A 375 10.99 20.79 -1.21
CA TYR A 375 11.26 19.64 -0.33
C TYR A 375 12.67 19.08 -0.50
N HIS A 376 13.25 19.11 -1.71
CA HIS A 376 14.63 18.73 -1.93
C HIS A 376 15.60 19.74 -1.29
N LYS A 377 15.25 21.04 -1.29
CA LYS A 377 16.00 22.05 -0.55
C LYS A 377 15.97 21.82 0.98
N GLU A 378 14.77 21.57 1.54
CA GLU A 378 14.60 21.29 2.98
C GLU A 378 15.35 20.02 3.44
N LEU A 379 15.51 19.05 2.55
CA LEU A 379 16.21 17.80 2.85
C LEU A 379 17.66 18.03 3.28
N ALA A 380 18.35 19.03 2.74
CA ALA A 380 19.70 19.38 3.16
C ALA A 380 19.81 19.70 4.65
N GLY A 381 18.88 20.51 5.17
CA GLY A 381 18.82 20.81 6.61
C GLY A 381 18.55 19.56 7.47
N LYS A 382 17.71 18.63 6.97
CA LYS A 382 17.43 17.37 7.67
C LYS A 382 18.65 16.45 7.71
N ILE A 383 19.45 16.39 6.65
CA ILE A 383 20.70 15.63 6.57
C ILE A 383 21.72 16.18 7.59
N ILE A 384 21.89 17.49 7.65
CA ILE A 384 22.80 18.15 8.60
C ILE A 384 22.36 17.88 10.04
N ASN A 385 21.08 18.07 10.35
CA ASN A 385 20.53 17.85 11.69
C ASN A 385 20.66 16.37 12.14
N ALA A 386 20.59 15.45 11.20
CA ALA A 386 20.77 14.01 11.45
C ALA A 386 22.25 13.62 11.62
N LYS A 387 23.19 14.55 11.52
CA LYS A 387 24.63 14.31 11.70
C LYS A 387 25.14 13.13 10.86
N ILE A 388 24.76 13.12 9.57
CA ILE A 388 25.21 12.11 8.61
C ILE A 388 26.65 12.42 8.23
N ASP A 389 27.51 11.38 8.21
CA ASP A 389 28.95 11.57 7.98
C ASP A 389 29.28 11.70 6.48
N LYS A 390 28.57 10.99 5.61
CA LYS A 390 28.75 11.04 4.15
C LYS A 390 27.44 10.85 3.40
N VAL A 391 27.28 11.57 2.27
CA VAL A 391 26.05 11.58 1.49
C VAL A 391 26.32 11.36 0.01
N PHE A 392 25.56 10.45 -0.60
CA PHE A 392 25.49 10.24 -2.04
C PHE A 392 24.09 10.58 -2.54
N LEU A 393 23.99 11.47 -3.49
CA LEU A 393 22.73 11.99 -4.01
C LEU A 393 22.59 11.61 -5.49
N ALA A 394 21.57 10.84 -5.85
CA ALA A 394 21.35 10.43 -7.22
C ALA A 394 20.03 10.95 -7.78
N GLY A 395 20.09 11.59 -8.93
CA GLY A 395 18.94 12.08 -9.67
C GLY A 395 18.94 13.58 -9.87
N GLN A 396 18.07 14.03 -10.76
CA GLN A 396 18.01 15.43 -11.18
C GLN A 396 17.53 16.37 -10.07
N GLU A 397 16.52 15.95 -9.30
CA GLU A 397 15.95 16.76 -8.22
C GLU A 397 16.90 16.87 -7.01
N MET A 398 17.74 15.84 -6.79
CA MET A 398 18.77 15.82 -5.74
C MET A 398 19.88 16.84 -5.96
N GLU A 399 20.05 17.37 -7.17
CA GLU A 399 20.97 18.52 -7.43
C GLU A 399 20.65 19.69 -6.51
N THR A 400 19.34 19.96 -6.24
CA THR A 400 18.93 21.03 -5.32
C THR A 400 19.44 20.76 -3.90
N THR A 401 19.35 19.52 -3.42
CA THR A 401 19.87 19.13 -2.10
C THR A 401 21.39 19.25 -2.04
N TYR A 402 22.09 18.83 -3.09
CA TYR A 402 23.53 18.92 -3.22
C TYR A 402 24.02 20.37 -3.09
N GLN A 403 23.43 21.29 -3.85
CA GLN A 403 23.80 22.70 -3.83
C GLN A 403 23.55 23.34 -2.44
N GLU A 404 22.47 23.00 -1.75
CA GLU A 404 22.20 23.52 -0.41
C GLU A 404 23.18 22.93 0.65
N LEU A 405 23.61 21.67 0.52
CA LEU A 405 24.63 21.08 1.38
C LEU A 405 26.00 21.78 1.20
N LEU A 406 26.39 22.06 -0.04
CA LEU A 406 27.63 22.80 -0.32
C LEU A 406 27.59 24.22 0.27
N LYS A 407 26.48 24.94 0.13
CA LYS A 407 26.29 26.27 0.75
C LYS A 407 26.42 26.22 2.27
N SER A 408 26.05 25.10 2.88
CA SER A 408 26.15 24.86 4.32
C SER A 408 27.52 24.31 4.75
N ASN A 409 28.55 24.36 3.90
CA ASN A 409 29.89 23.80 4.16
C ASN A 409 29.92 22.29 4.44
N PHE A 410 28.92 21.53 4.02
CA PHE A 410 28.94 20.07 4.11
C PHE A 410 29.77 19.49 2.96
N LYS A 411 30.99 19.04 3.25
CA LYS A 411 31.98 18.64 2.23
C LYS A 411 31.89 17.18 1.80
N GLU A 412 31.41 16.30 2.69
CA GLU A 412 31.33 14.86 2.43
C GLU A 412 30.08 14.49 1.66
N VAL A 413 29.87 15.12 0.51
CA VAL A 413 28.72 14.89 -0.38
C VAL A 413 29.18 14.70 -1.83
N LYS A 414 28.58 13.72 -2.52
CA LYS A 414 28.70 13.51 -3.95
C LYS A 414 27.32 13.50 -4.61
N HIS A 415 27.22 14.05 -5.81
CA HIS A 415 26.02 14.01 -6.63
C HIS A 415 26.31 13.41 -8.00
N SER A 416 25.38 12.61 -8.53
CA SER A 416 25.37 12.13 -9.91
C SER A 416 23.93 11.93 -10.41
N LEU A 417 23.72 12.01 -11.71
CA LEU A 417 22.47 11.63 -12.35
C LEU A 417 22.27 10.10 -12.35
N ASN A 418 23.36 9.34 -12.34
CA ASN A 418 23.33 7.89 -12.32
C ASN A 418 23.81 7.33 -10.97
N LYS A 419 22.92 6.66 -10.25
CA LYS A 419 23.24 6.03 -8.96
C LYS A 419 24.42 5.05 -9.01
N LEU A 420 24.66 4.42 -10.15
CA LEU A 420 25.74 3.43 -10.31
C LEU A 420 27.14 4.03 -10.24
N ASP A 421 27.29 5.35 -10.43
CA ASP A 421 28.57 6.05 -10.31
C ASP A 421 29.14 6.01 -8.89
N PHE A 422 28.32 5.66 -7.91
CA PHE A 422 28.73 5.54 -6.51
C PHE A 422 29.23 4.14 -6.13
N LEU A 423 29.18 3.15 -7.03
CA LEU A 423 29.49 1.76 -6.70
C LEU A 423 30.91 1.58 -6.13
N ASP A 424 31.91 2.23 -6.70
CA ASP A 424 33.31 2.02 -6.26
C ASP A 424 33.57 2.69 -4.90
N ASP A 425 33.00 3.86 -4.64
CA ASP A 425 33.00 4.46 -3.32
C ASP A 425 32.31 3.55 -2.29
N LEU A 426 31.15 3.01 -2.63
CA LEU A 426 30.38 2.15 -1.73
C LEU A 426 31.07 0.82 -1.46
N LYS A 427 31.78 0.23 -2.43
CA LYS A 427 32.63 -0.96 -2.22
C LYS A 427 33.70 -0.72 -1.16
N GLN A 428 34.30 0.48 -1.13
CA GLN A 428 35.28 0.83 -0.10
C GLN A 428 34.61 1.03 1.26
N ILE A 429 33.44 1.66 1.29
CA ILE A 429 32.71 1.97 2.53
C ILE A 429 32.20 0.71 3.23
N ILE A 430 31.72 -0.30 2.49
CA ILE A 430 31.24 -1.56 3.12
C ILE A 430 32.33 -2.35 3.84
N GLU A 431 33.62 -2.06 3.58
CA GLU A 431 34.74 -2.65 4.31
C GLU A 431 35.01 -1.97 5.67
N SER A 432 34.39 -0.83 5.95
CA SER A 432 34.43 -0.17 7.24
C SER A 432 33.25 -0.59 8.13
N ASN A 433 33.43 -0.53 9.44
CA ASN A 433 32.30 -0.65 10.35
C ASN A 433 31.45 0.62 10.26
N GLY A 434 30.16 0.50 9.93
CA GLY A 434 29.25 1.63 9.81
C GLY A 434 27.88 1.23 9.33
N THR A 435 27.05 2.21 9.04
CA THR A 435 25.68 1.98 8.56
C THR A 435 25.40 2.78 7.30
N ILE A 436 24.89 2.12 6.27
CA ILE A 436 24.53 2.70 4.98
C ILE A 436 23.02 2.62 4.77
N LEU A 437 22.36 3.77 4.60
CA LEU A 437 20.96 3.87 4.24
C LEU A 437 20.81 4.03 2.73
N PHE A 438 20.00 3.17 2.09
CA PHE A 438 19.56 3.36 0.70
C PHE A 438 18.08 3.77 0.70
N LYS A 439 17.77 4.96 0.14
CA LYS A 439 16.39 5.42 0.05
C LYS A 439 16.10 6.26 -1.18
N ALA A 440 15.05 5.88 -1.92
CA ALA A 440 14.59 6.59 -3.11
C ALA A 440 13.14 6.25 -3.44
N SER A 441 12.54 7.00 -4.36
CA SER A 441 11.26 6.62 -4.97
C SER A 441 11.38 5.32 -5.77
N ARG A 442 10.30 4.53 -5.81
CA ARG A 442 10.28 3.17 -6.38
C ARG A 442 10.80 3.10 -7.82
N SER A 443 10.47 4.08 -8.64
CA SER A 443 10.86 4.14 -10.06
C SER A 443 12.37 4.22 -10.29
N LEU A 444 13.16 4.56 -9.27
CA LEU A 444 14.61 4.69 -9.37
C LEU A 444 15.36 3.37 -9.11
N ASN A 445 14.66 2.31 -8.66
CA ASN A 445 15.21 0.96 -8.44
C ASN A 445 16.52 0.96 -7.64
N PHE A 446 16.55 1.64 -6.49
CA PHE A 446 17.77 1.80 -5.68
C PHE A 446 18.29 0.50 -5.07
N GLU A 447 17.44 -0.52 -4.92
CA GLU A 447 17.86 -1.87 -4.53
C GLU A 447 18.88 -2.49 -5.48
N GLU A 448 18.97 -2.03 -6.72
CA GLU A 448 20.01 -2.46 -7.68
C GLU A 448 21.43 -2.20 -7.15
N LEU A 449 21.66 -1.06 -6.48
CA LEU A 449 22.96 -0.76 -5.84
C LEU A 449 23.33 -1.85 -4.82
N PHE A 450 22.38 -2.20 -3.95
CA PHE A 450 22.58 -3.23 -2.93
C PHE A 450 22.90 -4.60 -3.57
N PHE A 451 22.14 -5.00 -4.60
CA PHE A 451 22.38 -6.28 -5.27
C PHE A 451 23.75 -6.31 -5.96
N LYS A 452 24.15 -5.23 -6.68
CA LYS A 452 25.47 -5.13 -7.31
C LYS A 452 26.62 -5.14 -6.30
N LEU A 453 26.45 -4.55 -5.12
CA LEU A 453 27.43 -4.64 -4.03
C LEU A 453 27.54 -6.06 -3.47
N LYS A 454 26.44 -6.84 -3.50
CA LYS A 454 26.41 -8.22 -3.04
C LYS A 454 26.98 -9.21 -4.04
N GLU A 455 26.81 -8.97 -5.36
CA GLU A 455 27.28 -9.85 -6.44
C GLU A 455 28.81 -9.82 -6.61
N ASN A 456 29.47 -8.75 -6.19
CA ASN A 456 30.92 -8.61 -6.28
C ASN A 456 31.68 -9.22 -5.08
N LYS A 457 31.08 -10.26 -4.47
CA LYS A 457 31.71 -11.11 -3.43
C LYS A 457 32.47 -12.27 -4.01
#